data_0b38fe7284d4ea068a65bf7aa6abb31e
#
_entry.id   0b38fe7284d4ea068a65bf7aa6abb31e
#
_cell.length_a   1.000
_cell.length_b   1.000
_cell.length_c   1.000
_cell.angle_alpha   90.00
_cell.angle_beta   90.00
_cell.angle_gamma   90.00
#
_symmetry.space_group_name_H-M   'P 1'
#
loop_
_entity.id
_entity.type
_entity.pdbx_description
1 polymer ?
#
loop_
_entity_poly.entity_id
_entity_poly.type
_entity_poly.pdbx_seq_one_letter_code
_entity_poly.pdbx_strand_id
1 'polypeptide(L)'
;RSLAKKRCDIVKIFLDGEALNEYAPPGVLTYSDEEVDAAVSEAHIRGMRVVCHSRSAEAVKQAVRFGVDIIGHANYLDEEAVAMLEAERHRIFVGPGIAWEISLLDKGAQLGLPRDAMEQRGYQREVDETIASVKRLRESNVRVLVGGDYGLNITPHGTNAKDLEYFVDLFGMSNVEALLCATRDGGAAANTEGMVGTLEDGKYADLVIVDGDPSVDVRVLQDHDRIVGVMKAGIMHCGLMQSNPYVAQENTINK
;
A
#
# COMPACT_ATOMS: atom_id res chain seq x y z
N ARG A 1 -17.19 1.51 16.07
CA ARG A 1 -17.11 1.83 17.53
C ARG A 1 -16.22 0.83 18.30
N SER A 2 -16.36 -0.47 18.11
CA SER A 2 -15.54 -1.48 18.81
C SER A 2 -14.06 -1.39 18.42
N LEU A 3 -13.74 -1.10 17.15
CA LEU A 3 -12.37 -0.90 16.68
C LEU A 3 -11.72 0.32 17.35
N ALA A 4 -12.42 1.44 17.44
CA ALA A 4 -11.92 2.63 18.14
C ALA A 4 -11.63 2.36 19.63
N LYS A 5 -12.49 1.57 20.33
CA LYS A 5 -12.21 1.12 21.70
C LYS A 5 -10.95 0.26 21.81
N LYS A 6 -10.60 -0.47 20.77
CA LYS A 6 -9.37 -1.28 20.66
C LYS A 6 -8.16 -0.46 20.20
N ARG A 7 -8.30 0.84 20.02
CA ARG A 7 -7.26 1.77 19.52
C ARG A 7 -6.73 1.38 18.13
N CYS A 8 -7.62 0.93 17.25
CA CYS A 8 -7.27 0.76 15.84
C CYS A 8 -7.17 2.14 15.19
N ASP A 9 -6.17 2.34 14.34
CA ASP A 9 -5.92 3.61 13.66
C ASP A 9 -6.69 3.73 12.35
N ILE A 10 -7.08 2.58 11.76
CA ILE A 10 -7.72 2.51 10.45
C ILE A 10 -8.83 1.45 10.45
N VAL A 11 -9.85 1.67 9.63
CA VAL A 11 -10.93 0.69 9.37
C VAL A 11 -10.75 0.14 7.95
N LYS A 12 -10.72 -1.19 7.79
CA LYS A 12 -10.74 -1.83 6.46
C LYS A 12 -12.12 -2.41 6.16
N ILE A 13 -12.63 -2.14 4.95
CA ILE A 13 -13.87 -2.72 4.39
C ILE A 13 -13.60 -3.33 3.03
N PHE A 14 -14.44 -4.28 2.61
CA PHE A 14 -14.36 -4.91 1.29
C PHE A 14 -15.58 -4.49 0.48
N LEU A 15 -15.39 -3.70 -0.57
CA LEU A 15 -16.50 -3.16 -1.38
C LEU A 15 -16.90 -4.07 -2.54
N ASP A 16 -16.00 -4.91 -3.03
CA ASP A 16 -16.31 -5.98 -3.96
C ASP A 16 -15.43 -7.21 -3.71
N GLY A 17 -15.54 -8.22 -4.53
CA GLY A 17 -14.91 -9.51 -4.31
C GLY A 17 -13.61 -9.72 -5.11
N GLU A 18 -13.17 -10.96 -5.10
CA GLU A 18 -11.94 -11.43 -5.74
C GLU A 18 -12.18 -12.57 -6.73
N ALA A 19 -11.31 -12.74 -7.72
CA ALA A 19 -11.36 -13.81 -8.70
C ALA A 19 -11.23 -15.23 -8.09
N LEU A 20 -10.71 -15.35 -6.87
CA LEU A 20 -10.70 -16.61 -6.12
C LEU A 20 -12.06 -16.98 -5.52
N ASN A 21 -12.96 -16.01 -5.35
CA ASN A 21 -14.26 -16.21 -4.75
C ASN A 21 -15.34 -16.33 -5.84
N GLU A 22 -15.90 -17.52 -6.00
CA GLU A 22 -16.94 -17.80 -6.99
C GLU A 22 -18.27 -17.09 -6.71
N TYR A 23 -18.54 -16.77 -5.43
CA TYR A 23 -19.80 -16.12 -5.00
C TYR A 23 -19.71 -14.60 -5.00
N ALA A 24 -18.51 -14.06 -4.94
CA ALA A 24 -18.26 -12.63 -4.93
C ALA A 24 -17.03 -12.31 -5.80
N PRO A 25 -17.14 -12.40 -7.13
CA PRO A 25 -16.08 -11.97 -8.04
C PRO A 25 -15.96 -10.44 -8.06
N PRO A 26 -14.89 -9.88 -8.66
CA PRO A 26 -14.78 -8.43 -8.88
C PRO A 26 -16.04 -7.89 -9.57
N GLY A 27 -16.55 -6.76 -9.09
CA GLY A 27 -17.78 -6.11 -9.60
C GLY A 27 -19.07 -6.52 -8.89
N VAL A 28 -19.04 -7.50 -8.00
CA VAL A 28 -20.16 -7.79 -7.10
C VAL A 28 -19.97 -6.97 -5.82
N LEU A 29 -20.73 -5.87 -5.69
CA LEU A 29 -20.68 -5.01 -4.50
C LEU A 29 -21.16 -5.79 -3.27
N THR A 30 -20.42 -5.67 -2.17
CA THR A 30 -20.66 -6.41 -0.92
C THR A 30 -21.47 -5.61 0.09
N TYR A 31 -21.57 -4.29 -0.09
CA TYR A 31 -22.29 -3.38 0.80
C TYR A 31 -23.20 -2.44 0.00
N SER A 32 -24.33 -2.08 0.60
CA SER A 32 -25.16 -0.98 0.11
C SER A 32 -24.46 0.37 0.33
N ASP A 33 -24.95 1.40 -0.35
CA ASP A 33 -24.44 2.77 -0.20
C ASP A 33 -24.59 3.28 1.24
N GLU A 34 -25.68 2.93 1.92
CA GLU A 34 -25.96 3.32 3.30
C GLU A 34 -25.00 2.63 4.30
N GLU A 35 -24.61 1.38 4.04
CA GLU A 35 -23.66 0.65 4.87
C GLU A 35 -22.25 1.24 4.73
N VAL A 36 -21.84 1.61 3.51
CA VAL A 36 -20.54 2.25 3.26
C VAL A 36 -20.51 3.64 3.91
N ASP A 37 -21.55 4.46 3.72
CA ASP A 37 -21.66 5.78 4.35
C ASP A 37 -21.58 5.67 5.87
N ALA A 38 -22.34 4.76 6.47
CA ALA A 38 -22.31 4.55 7.92
C ALA A 38 -20.92 4.12 8.43
N ALA A 39 -20.21 3.25 7.70
CA ALA A 39 -18.88 2.80 8.08
C ALA A 39 -17.85 3.93 8.02
N VAL A 40 -17.86 4.70 6.93
CA VAL A 40 -16.92 5.80 6.70
C VAL A 40 -17.21 6.95 7.68
N SER A 41 -18.45 7.40 7.79
CA SER A 41 -18.85 8.48 8.72
C SER A 41 -18.50 8.16 10.18
N GLU A 42 -18.76 6.92 10.64
CA GLU A 42 -18.43 6.49 12.00
C GLU A 42 -16.91 6.41 12.25
N ALA A 43 -16.11 6.11 11.22
CA ALA A 43 -14.65 6.13 11.30
C ALA A 43 -14.12 7.58 11.38
N HIS A 44 -14.56 8.44 10.46
CA HIS A 44 -14.09 9.82 10.33
C HIS A 44 -14.41 10.67 11.56
N ILE A 45 -15.61 10.52 12.17
CA ILE A 45 -15.97 11.19 13.44
C ILE A 45 -14.95 10.90 14.56
N ARG A 46 -14.18 9.81 14.45
CA ARG A 46 -13.15 9.40 15.43
C ARG A 46 -11.73 9.64 14.97
N GLY A 47 -11.55 10.38 13.88
CA GLY A 47 -10.24 10.64 13.29
C GLY A 47 -9.57 9.41 12.66
N MET A 48 -10.32 8.33 12.44
CA MET A 48 -9.82 7.11 11.80
C MET A 48 -9.99 7.21 10.29
N ARG A 49 -8.98 6.79 9.53
CA ARG A 49 -9.10 6.61 8.08
C ARG A 49 -9.81 5.31 7.73
N VAL A 50 -10.34 5.26 6.52
CA VAL A 50 -10.95 4.05 5.95
C VAL A 50 -10.12 3.62 4.74
N VAL A 51 -9.74 2.34 4.72
CA VAL A 51 -9.17 1.66 3.55
C VAL A 51 -10.18 0.65 3.04
N CYS A 52 -10.32 0.54 1.73
CA CYS A 52 -11.15 -0.49 1.13
C CYS A 52 -10.34 -1.46 0.26
N HIS A 53 -10.88 -2.67 0.08
CA HIS A 53 -10.60 -3.52 -1.04
C HIS A 53 -11.62 -3.18 -2.13
N SER A 54 -11.18 -2.82 -3.32
CA SER A 54 -12.03 -2.44 -4.45
C SER A 54 -11.31 -2.73 -5.75
N ARG A 55 -11.77 -3.71 -6.50
CA ARG A 55 -11.16 -4.10 -7.77
C ARG A 55 -11.84 -3.47 -8.97
N SER A 56 -13.17 -3.44 -8.98
CA SER A 56 -13.97 -2.92 -10.09
C SER A 56 -14.15 -1.40 -10.07
N ALA A 57 -14.45 -0.84 -11.22
CA ALA A 57 -14.80 0.58 -11.35
C ALA A 57 -15.97 0.97 -10.45
N GLU A 58 -17.01 0.13 -10.35
CA GLU A 58 -18.19 0.42 -9.53
C GLU A 58 -17.85 0.48 -8.03
N ALA A 59 -17.03 -0.44 -7.53
CA ALA A 59 -16.56 -0.42 -6.15
C ALA A 59 -15.67 0.81 -5.86
N VAL A 60 -14.80 1.18 -6.79
CA VAL A 60 -13.98 2.39 -6.68
C VAL A 60 -14.86 3.66 -6.68
N LYS A 61 -15.85 3.76 -7.57
CA LYS A 61 -16.79 4.89 -7.59
C LYS A 61 -17.58 4.98 -6.29
N GLN A 62 -18.02 3.84 -5.73
CA GLN A 62 -18.68 3.79 -4.43
C GLN A 62 -17.73 4.30 -3.33
N ALA A 63 -16.48 3.83 -3.30
CA ALA A 63 -15.47 4.29 -2.35
C ALA A 63 -15.26 5.80 -2.40
N VAL A 64 -15.13 6.37 -3.61
CA VAL A 64 -14.92 7.82 -3.79
C VAL A 64 -16.15 8.62 -3.33
N ARG A 65 -17.35 8.20 -3.72
CA ARG A 65 -18.61 8.88 -3.33
C ARG A 65 -18.76 9.00 -1.82
N PHE A 66 -18.42 7.97 -1.08
CA PHE A 66 -18.58 7.91 0.38
C PHE A 66 -17.35 8.32 1.17
N GLY A 67 -16.29 8.79 0.50
CA GLY A 67 -15.18 9.43 1.17
C GLY A 67 -14.13 8.46 1.74
N VAL A 68 -14.02 7.24 1.21
CA VAL A 68 -12.91 6.33 1.56
C VAL A 68 -11.57 6.99 1.27
N ASP A 69 -10.59 6.83 2.17
CA ASP A 69 -9.31 7.54 2.12
C ASP A 69 -8.26 6.78 1.30
N ILE A 70 -8.25 5.45 1.39
CA ILE A 70 -7.27 4.59 0.71
C ILE A 70 -8.01 3.49 -0.03
N ILE A 71 -7.76 3.40 -1.33
CA ILE A 71 -8.36 2.40 -2.21
C ILE A 71 -7.31 1.33 -2.50
N GLY A 72 -7.58 0.11 -2.05
CA GLY A 72 -6.77 -1.06 -2.39
C GLY A 72 -7.18 -1.63 -3.74
N HIS A 73 -6.19 -2.02 -4.52
CA HIS A 73 -6.25 -2.64 -5.84
C HIS A 73 -6.59 -1.66 -6.97
N ALA A 74 -7.87 -1.29 -7.18
CA ALA A 74 -8.30 -0.43 -8.28
C ALA A 74 -7.88 -0.98 -9.67
N ASN A 75 -8.07 -2.28 -9.89
CA ASN A 75 -7.58 -2.97 -11.07
C ASN A 75 -8.33 -2.56 -12.35
N TYR A 76 -9.66 -2.55 -12.31
CA TYR A 76 -10.52 -2.39 -13.50
C TYR A 76 -11.15 -1.00 -13.52
N LEU A 77 -10.35 0.04 -13.76
CA LEU A 77 -10.85 1.41 -13.81
C LEU A 77 -11.42 1.77 -15.19
N ASP A 78 -12.61 2.33 -15.21
CA ASP A 78 -13.15 3.04 -16.36
C ASP A 78 -12.79 4.54 -16.32
N GLU A 79 -13.19 5.30 -17.36
CA GLU A 79 -12.87 6.73 -17.46
C GLU A 79 -13.53 7.53 -16.34
N GLU A 80 -14.74 7.18 -15.94
CA GLU A 80 -15.46 7.85 -14.87
C GLU A 80 -14.78 7.66 -13.51
N ALA A 81 -14.36 6.42 -13.20
CA ALA A 81 -13.64 6.13 -11.96
C ALA A 81 -12.32 6.90 -11.88
N VAL A 82 -11.56 6.97 -12.98
CA VAL A 82 -10.33 7.77 -13.04
C VAL A 82 -10.63 9.26 -12.83
N ALA A 83 -11.64 9.81 -13.50
CA ALA A 83 -12.02 11.23 -13.34
C ALA A 83 -12.47 11.54 -11.90
N MET A 84 -13.20 10.63 -11.24
CA MET A 84 -13.59 10.77 -9.83
C MET A 84 -12.37 10.75 -8.91
N LEU A 85 -11.43 9.84 -9.14
CA LEU A 85 -10.18 9.77 -8.36
C LEU A 85 -9.32 11.02 -8.56
N GLU A 86 -9.24 11.52 -9.80
CA GLU A 86 -8.52 12.76 -10.11
C GLU A 86 -9.12 13.97 -9.38
N ALA A 87 -10.43 14.09 -9.36
CA ALA A 87 -11.12 15.17 -8.64
C ALA A 87 -10.79 15.18 -7.15
N GLU A 88 -10.60 14.01 -6.56
CA GLU A 88 -10.31 13.81 -5.13
C GLU A 88 -8.82 13.49 -4.82
N ARG A 89 -7.91 13.67 -5.79
CA ARG A 89 -6.48 13.30 -5.67
C ARG A 89 -5.74 13.92 -4.49
N HIS A 90 -6.26 15.03 -3.94
CA HIS A 90 -5.68 15.71 -2.78
C HIS A 90 -5.89 14.95 -1.47
N ARG A 91 -6.90 14.09 -1.35
CA ARG A 91 -7.21 13.30 -0.14
C ARG A 91 -7.06 11.79 -0.32
N ILE A 92 -7.23 11.27 -1.55
CA ILE A 92 -7.26 9.84 -1.85
C ILE A 92 -5.87 9.30 -2.15
N PHE A 93 -5.69 8.03 -1.79
CA PHE A 93 -4.53 7.22 -2.16
C PHE A 93 -4.99 5.90 -2.77
N VAL A 94 -4.18 5.35 -3.69
CA VAL A 94 -4.45 4.04 -4.31
C VAL A 94 -3.26 3.11 -4.11
N GLY A 95 -3.49 1.92 -3.55
CA GLY A 95 -2.49 0.86 -3.38
C GLY A 95 -2.78 -0.33 -4.29
N PRO A 96 -2.08 -0.51 -5.42
CA PRO A 96 -2.49 -1.41 -6.49
C PRO A 96 -2.41 -2.91 -6.18
N GLY A 97 -1.66 -3.35 -5.16
CA GLY A 97 -1.59 -4.77 -4.79
C GLY A 97 -0.88 -5.67 -5.79
N ILE A 98 -0.10 -5.12 -6.72
CA ILE A 98 0.48 -5.83 -7.88
C ILE A 98 1.34 -7.04 -7.50
N ALA A 99 2.05 -7.01 -6.37
CA ALA A 99 2.89 -8.13 -5.94
C ALA A 99 2.07 -9.39 -5.63
N TRP A 100 0.86 -9.25 -5.09
CA TRP A 100 -0.05 -10.36 -4.87
C TRP A 100 -0.45 -11.03 -6.17
N GLU A 101 -0.90 -10.27 -7.15
CA GLU A 101 -1.38 -10.75 -8.44
C GLU A 101 -0.29 -11.50 -9.20
N ILE A 102 0.92 -10.92 -9.29
CA ILE A 102 2.08 -11.55 -9.93
C ILE A 102 2.50 -12.81 -9.15
N SER A 103 2.53 -12.74 -7.82
CA SER A 103 2.93 -13.89 -7.01
C SER A 103 1.95 -15.05 -7.11
N LEU A 104 0.66 -14.81 -7.31
CA LEU A 104 -0.31 -15.87 -7.59
C LEU A 104 -0.01 -16.58 -8.91
N LEU A 105 0.32 -15.84 -9.96
CA LEU A 105 0.68 -16.42 -11.26
C LEU A 105 1.99 -17.21 -11.17
N ASP A 106 3.00 -16.70 -10.46
CA ASP A 106 4.35 -17.27 -10.45
C ASP A 106 4.54 -18.35 -9.38
N LYS A 107 3.89 -18.21 -8.23
CA LYS A 107 4.11 -19.04 -7.04
C LYS A 107 2.82 -19.69 -6.50
N GLY A 108 1.68 -19.44 -7.12
CA GLY A 108 0.38 -19.94 -6.66
C GLY A 108 0.33 -21.46 -6.50
N ALA A 109 1.11 -22.21 -7.29
CA ALA A 109 1.25 -23.65 -7.15
C ALA A 109 1.67 -24.10 -5.73
N GLN A 110 2.39 -23.27 -4.97
CA GLN A 110 2.76 -23.53 -3.56
C GLN A 110 1.53 -23.51 -2.63
N LEU A 111 0.43 -22.91 -3.07
CA LEU A 111 -0.86 -22.84 -2.38
C LEU A 111 -1.89 -23.81 -2.97
N GLY A 112 -1.48 -24.69 -3.89
CA GLY A 112 -2.40 -25.55 -4.63
C GLY A 112 -3.15 -24.85 -5.77
N LEU A 113 -2.69 -23.67 -6.19
CA LEU A 113 -3.26 -22.83 -7.22
C LEU A 113 -2.29 -22.76 -8.42
N PRO A 114 -2.27 -23.75 -9.32
CA PRO A 114 -1.33 -23.76 -10.43
C PRO A 114 -1.62 -22.64 -11.43
N ARG A 115 -0.59 -22.22 -12.17
CA ARG A 115 -0.63 -21.05 -13.06
C ARG A 115 -1.78 -21.10 -14.07
N ASP A 116 -2.01 -22.24 -14.69
CA ASP A 116 -3.09 -22.44 -15.66
C ASP A 116 -4.49 -22.20 -15.04
N ALA A 117 -4.69 -22.64 -13.79
CA ALA A 117 -5.92 -22.35 -13.07
C ALA A 117 -6.06 -20.86 -12.73
N MET A 118 -4.96 -20.17 -12.43
CA MET A 118 -4.97 -18.72 -12.16
C MET A 118 -5.23 -17.93 -13.46
N GLU A 119 -4.63 -18.32 -14.58
CA GLU A 119 -4.89 -17.71 -15.88
C GLU A 119 -6.36 -17.88 -16.30
N GLN A 120 -6.95 -19.09 -16.10
CA GLN A 120 -8.37 -19.33 -16.36
C GLN A 120 -9.30 -18.48 -15.49
N ARG A 121 -8.88 -18.13 -14.27
CA ARG A 121 -9.59 -17.20 -13.37
C ARG A 121 -9.39 -15.73 -13.73
N GLY A 122 -8.56 -15.43 -14.73
CA GLY A 122 -8.34 -14.07 -15.23
C GLY A 122 -7.21 -13.28 -14.56
N TYR A 123 -6.36 -13.91 -13.74
CA TYR A 123 -5.28 -13.17 -13.04
C TYR A 123 -4.25 -12.53 -13.99
N GLN A 124 -3.97 -13.11 -15.16
CA GLN A 124 -3.12 -12.44 -16.13
C GLN A 124 -3.78 -11.15 -16.65
N ARG A 125 -5.07 -11.20 -16.95
CA ARG A 125 -5.83 -10.00 -17.34
C ARG A 125 -5.85 -8.97 -16.20
N GLU A 126 -5.99 -9.40 -14.95
CA GLU A 126 -5.99 -8.52 -13.79
C GLU A 126 -4.67 -7.77 -13.67
N VAL A 127 -3.52 -8.44 -13.83
CA VAL A 127 -2.20 -7.81 -13.88
C VAL A 127 -2.12 -6.77 -15.00
N ASP A 128 -2.57 -7.11 -16.21
CA ASP A 128 -2.52 -6.20 -17.35
C ASP A 128 -3.39 -4.95 -17.13
N GLU A 129 -4.60 -5.14 -16.61
CA GLU A 129 -5.53 -4.03 -16.27
C GLU A 129 -4.99 -3.18 -15.10
N THR A 130 -4.37 -3.79 -14.09
CA THR A 130 -3.70 -3.07 -13.00
C THR A 130 -2.61 -2.16 -13.54
N ILE A 131 -1.77 -2.66 -14.43
CA ILE A 131 -0.71 -1.88 -15.08
C ILE A 131 -1.30 -0.69 -15.87
N ALA A 132 -2.34 -0.94 -16.64
CA ALA A 132 -3.02 0.11 -17.41
C ALA A 132 -3.67 1.16 -16.49
N SER A 133 -4.37 0.72 -15.45
CA SER A 133 -5.03 1.59 -14.47
C SER A 133 -4.04 2.47 -13.72
N VAL A 134 -2.93 1.91 -13.22
CA VAL A 134 -1.91 2.71 -12.51
C VAL A 134 -1.25 3.76 -13.41
N LYS A 135 -1.00 3.45 -14.68
CA LYS A 135 -0.49 4.44 -15.64
C LYS A 135 -1.45 5.62 -15.80
N ARG A 136 -2.75 5.37 -15.93
CA ARG A 136 -3.79 6.42 -16.01
C ARG A 136 -3.87 7.24 -14.71
N LEU A 137 -3.78 6.60 -13.55
CA LEU A 137 -3.76 7.28 -12.25
C LEU A 137 -2.56 8.23 -12.13
N ARG A 138 -1.38 7.81 -12.60
CA ARG A 138 -0.20 8.67 -12.62
C ARG A 138 -0.39 9.89 -13.52
N GLU A 139 -0.92 9.70 -14.73
CA GLU A 139 -1.23 10.78 -15.67
C GLU A 139 -2.20 11.80 -15.05
N SER A 140 -3.13 11.33 -14.22
CA SER A 140 -4.09 12.15 -13.47
C SER A 140 -3.55 12.67 -12.11
N ASN A 141 -2.26 12.47 -11.81
CA ASN A 141 -1.62 12.87 -10.55
C ASN A 141 -2.31 12.32 -9.29
N VAL A 142 -2.94 11.16 -9.37
CA VAL A 142 -3.46 10.43 -8.21
C VAL A 142 -2.29 9.76 -7.48
N ARG A 143 -2.26 9.87 -6.15
CA ARG A 143 -1.17 9.32 -5.35
C ARG A 143 -1.26 7.81 -5.26
N VAL A 144 -0.20 7.13 -5.70
CA VAL A 144 -0.06 5.67 -5.65
C VAL A 144 0.81 5.29 -4.47
N LEU A 145 0.39 4.28 -3.72
CA LEU A 145 1.10 3.76 -2.55
C LEU A 145 1.73 2.40 -2.86
N VAL A 146 2.86 2.13 -2.23
CA VAL A 146 3.37 0.77 -2.09
C VAL A 146 2.41 -0.02 -1.19
N GLY A 147 1.91 -1.15 -1.66
CA GLY A 147 0.91 -1.96 -0.95
C GLY A 147 0.63 -3.26 -1.67
N GLY A 148 1.62 -4.16 -1.72
CA GLY A 148 1.58 -5.40 -2.48
C GLY A 148 0.85 -6.56 -1.82
N ASP A 149 0.04 -6.31 -0.79
CA ASP A 149 -0.75 -7.32 -0.07
C ASP A 149 0.11 -8.45 0.53
N TYR A 150 1.18 -8.05 1.24
CA TYR A 150 2.16 -8.95 1.86
C TYR A 150 1.63 -9.59 3.14
N GLY A 151 2.17 -10.79 3.44
CA GLY A 151 1.87 -11.53 4.66
C GLY A 151 1.52 -13.00 4.43
N LEU A 152 1.46 -13.45 3.18
CA LEU A 152 1.25 -14.84 2.80
C LEU A 152 2.58 -15.52 2.41
N ASN A 153 2.59 -16.85 2.34
CA ASN A 153 3.80 -17.61 2.00
C ASN A 153 4.39 -17.23 0.64
N ILE A 154 3.56 -16.80 -0.32
CA ILE A 154 4.01 -16.36 -1.66
C ILE A 154 4.40 -14.89 -1.70
N THR A 155 3.95 -14.10 -0.73
CA THR A 155 4.31 -12.68 -0.52
C THR A 155 4.73 -12.47 0.94
N PRO A 156 5.86 -13.04 1.40
CA PRO A 156 6.24 -12.98 2.81
C PRO A 156 6.61 -11.56 3.24
N HIS A 157 6.37 -11.26 4.52
CA HIS A 157 6.88 -10.02 5.13
C HIS A 157 8.41 -9.92 4.98
N GLY A 158 8.92 -8.72 4.82
CA GLY A 158 10.34 -8.46 4.57
C GLY A 158 10.71 -8.41 3.08
N THR A 159 9.82 -8.78 2.18
CA THR A 159 10.05 -8.68 0.72
C THR A 159 9.32 -7.50 0.06
N ASN A 160 8.79 -6.59 0.87
CA ASN A 160 7.96 -5.47 0.43
C ASN A 160 8.67 -4.51 -0.55
N ALA A 161 10.00 -4.41 -0.50
CA ALA A 161 10.78 -3.60 -1.43
C ALA A 161 10.67 -4.07 -2.90
N LYS A 162 10.14 -5.29 -3.13
CA LYS A 162 9.85 -5.79 -4.48
C LYS A 162 8.81 -4.94 -5.22
N ASP A 163 7.87 -4.32 -4.50
CA ASP A 163 6.90 -3.41 -5.12
C ASP A 163 7.58 -2.24 -5.84
N LEU A 164 8.67 -1.72 -5.28
CA LEU A 164 9.41 -0.60 -5.90
C LEU A 164 9.97 -0.98 -7.27
N GLU A 165 10.46 -2.22 -7.42
CA GLU A 165 10.89 -2.74 -8.71
C GLU A 165 9.70 -2.86 -9.68
N TYR A 166 8.55 -3.38 -9.25
CA TYR A 166 7.35 -3.42 -10.07
C TYR A 166 6.87 -2.02 -10.49
N PHE A 167 7.00 -1.04 -9.62
CA PHE A 167 6.64 0.35 -9.93
C PHE A 167 7.52 0.94 -11.04
N VAL A 168 8.80 0.61 -11.01
CA VAL A 168 9.72 1.02 -12.07
C VAL A 168 9.47 0.24 -13.36
N ASP A 169 9.47 -1.11 -13.28
CA ASP A 169 9.46 -1.97 -14.46
C ASP A 169 8.11 -2.02 -15.17
N LEU A 170 7.01 -2.02 -14.41
CA LEU A 170 5.66 -2.22 -14.97
C LEU A 170 4.88 -0.93 -15.11
N PHE A 171 4.99 -0.02 -14.13
CA PHE A 171 4.25 1.23 -14.17
C PHE A 171 5.02 2.36 -14.84
N GLY A 172 6.30 2.14 -15.18
CA GLY A 172 7.17 3.13 -15.85
C GLY A 172 7.50 4.33 -14.95
N MET A 173 7.58 4.14 -13.64
CA MET A 173 8.07 5.16 -12.71
C MET A 173 9.59 5.24 -12.76
N SER A 174 10.15 6.41 -12.51
CA SER A 174 11.56 6.52 -12.14
C SER A 174 11.79 5.94 -10.74
N ASN A 175 13.04 5.57 -10.42
CA ASN A 175 13.38 5.10 -9.07
C ASN A 175 12.97 6.12 -7.99
N VAL A 176 13.14 7.41 -8.26
CA VAL A 176 12.76 8.48 -7.31
C VAL A 176 11.25 8.54 -7.13
N GLU A 177 10.45 8.43 -8.20
CA GLU A 177 8.98 8.40 -8.07
C GLU A 177 8.52 7.19 -7.23
N ALA A 178 9.08 5.99 -7.47
CA ALA A 178 8.77 4.81 -6.67
C ALA A 178 9.13 5.00 -5.19
N LEU A 179 10.28 5.60 -4.89
CA LEU A 179 10.69 5.94 -3.52
C LEU A 179 9.73 6.94 -2.87
N LEU A 180 9.25 7.94 -3.60
CA LEU A 180 8.27 8.91 -3.07
C LEU A 180 6.94 8.25 -2.73
N CYS A 181 6.48 7.27 -3.52
CA CYS A 181 5.29 6.47 -3.20
C CYS A 181 5.44 5.75 -1.86
N ALA A 182 6.62 5.16 -1.59
CA ALA A 182 6.89 4.43 -0.36
C ALA A 182 7.13 5.32 0.87
N THR A 183 7.66 6.53 0.67
CA THR A 183 8.08 7.43 1.77
C THR A 183 7.09 8.57 1.98
N ARG A 184 7.15 9.61 1.16
CA ARG A 184 6.31 10.82 1.29
C ARG A 184 4.82 10.47 1.28
N ASP A 185 4.38 9.69 0.29
CA ASP A 185 2.97 9.39 0.11
C ASP A 185 2.50 8.31 1.11
N GLY A 186 3.36 7.33 1.42
CA GLY A 186 3.13 6.36 2.50
C GLY A 186 3.01 7.04 3.86
N GLY A 187 3.88 8.00 4.18
CA GLY A 187 3.81 8.81 5.40
C GLY A 187 2.52 9.63 5.48
N ALA A 188 2.11 10.25 4.37
CA ALA A 188 0.85 10.98 4.30
C ALA A 188 -0.37 10.05 4.45
N ALA A 189 -0.32 8.83 3.89
CA ALA A 189 -1.38 7.83 4.05
C ALA A 189 -1.47 7.28 5.48
N ALA A 190 -0.38 7.22 6.22
CA ALA A 190 -0.36 6.74 7.61
C ALA A 190 -1.03 7.71 8.61
N ASN A 191 -1.47 8.90 8.17
CA ASN A 191 -2.14 9.92 9.00
C ASN A 191 -1.34 10.33 10.24
N THR A 192 -0.03 10.57 10.05
CA THR A 192 0.91 10.91 11.12
C THR A 192 1.13 12.43 11.22
N GLU A 193 0.15 13.23 10.83
CA GLU A 193 0.16 14.70 10.89
C GLU A 193 1.39 15.34 10.20
N GLY A 194 1.91 14.67 9.15
CA GLY A 194 3.10 15.13 8.42
C GLY A 194 4.43 14.90 9.13
N MET A 195 4.43 14.15 10.23
CA MET A 195 5.64 13.92 11.05
C MET A 195 6.61 12.89 10.48
N VAL A 196 6.18 12.11 9.45
CA VAL A 196 7.00 11.08 8.80
C VAL A 196 6.94 11.20 7.28
N GLY A 197 7.77 10.43 6.59
CA GLY A 197 7.77 10.29 5.12
C GLY A 197 8.78 11.17 4.40
N THR A 198 9.28 12.22 5.04
CA THR A 198 10.35 13.11 4.52
C THR A 198 11.35 13.46 5.62
N LEU A 199 12.58 13.78 5.24
CA LEU A 199 13.62 14.23 6.16
C LEU A 199 13.64 15.76 6.21
N GLU A 200 13.03 16.33 7.24
CA GLU A 200 12.89 17.77 7.45
C GLU A 200 13.01 18.10 8.95
N ASP A 201 13.44 19.29 9.26
CA ASP A 201 13.52 19.78 10.64
C ASP A 201 12.15 19.71 11.33
N GLY A 202 12.15 19.18 12.55
CA GLY A 202 10.93 19.03 13.36
C GLY A 202 10.13 17.74 13.12
N LYS A 203 10.49 16.92 12.14
CA LYS A 203 9.88 15.60 11.92
C LYS A 203 10.58 14.50 12.72
N TYR A 204 9.91 13.36 12.83
CA TYR A 204 10.54 12.18 13.42
C TYR A 204 11.73 11.73 12.57
N ALA A 205 12.81 11.33 13.23
CA ALA A 205 13.96 10.73 12.59
C ALA A 205 13.66 9.24 12.28
N ASP A 206 12.78 9.02 11.30
CA ASP A 206 12.45 7.73 10.72
C ASP A 206 13.22 7.60 9.42
N LEU A 207 14.25 6.75 9.40
CA LEU A 207 15.10 6.62 8.22
C LEU A 207 15.67 5.21 8.08
N VAL A 208 15.99 4.87 6.83
CA VAL A 208 16.74 3.67 6.47
C VAL A 208 18.06 4.12 5.85
N ILE A 209 19.16 3.56 6.35
CA ILE A 209 20.51 3.80 5.82
C ILE A 209 20.88 2.61 4.95
N VAL A 210 21.25 2.89 3.70
CA VAL A 210 21.49 1.87 2.67
C VAL A 210 22.92 2.00 2.14
N ASP A 211 23.62 0.88 2.00
CA ASP A 211 24.87 0.79 1.25
C ASP A 211 24.55 0.67 -0.24
N GLY A 212 24.43 1.80 -0.90
CA GLY A 212 24.05 1.95 -2.31
C GLY A 212 23.18 3.18 -2.54
N ASP A 213 22.76 3.38 -3.78
CA ASP A 213 21.94 4.51 -4.19
C ASP A 213 20.59 4.04 -4.75
N PRO A 214 19.52 4.01 -3.94
CA PRO A 214 18.21 3.58 -4.40
C PRO A 214 17.56 4.57 -5.40
N SER A 215 18.07 5.79 -5.55
CA SER A 215 17.63 6.73 -6.58
C SER A 215 18.12 6.33 -7.98
N VAL A 216 19.19 5.53 -8.05
CA VAL A 216 19.73 4.95 -9.28
C VAL A 216 19.12 3.58 -9.57
N ASP A 217 18.99 2.74 -8.52
CA ASP A 217 18.35 1.42 -8.63
C ASP A 217 17.65 1.04 -7.32
N VAL A 218 16.33 1.04 -7.32
CA VAL A 218 15.51 0.68 -6.14
C VAL A 218 15.71 -0.77 -5.68
N ARG A 219 16.24 -1.66 -6.55
CA ARG A 219 16.48 -3.07 -6.23
C ARG A 219 17.49 -3.26 -5.11
N VAL A 220 18.34 -2.27 -4.86
CA VAL A 220 19.27 -2.28 -3.73
C VAL A 220 18.56 -2.46 -2.39
N LEU A 221 17.29 -2.02 -2.29
CA LEU A 221 16.47 -2.15 -1.08
C LEU A 221 15.94 -3.58 -0.83
N GLN A 222 16.06 -4.48 -1.79
CA GLN A 222 15.71 -5.90 -1.65
C GLN A 222 16.85 -6.73 -1.05
N ASP A 223 18.06 -6.19 -1.05
CA ASP A 223 19.24 -6.83 -0.46
C ASP A 223 19.36 -6.39 1.01
N HIS A 224 18.98 -7.27 1.93
CA HIS A 224 19.00 -6.97 3.35
C HIS A 224 20.41 -6.70 3.89
N ASP A 225 21.46 -7.24 3.27
CA ASP A 225 22.85 -7.01 3.67
C ASP A 225 23.28 -5.56 3.37
N ARG A 226 22.58 -4.88 2.47
CA ARG A 226 22.78 -3.46 2.17
C ARG A 226 21.98 -2.50 3.05
N ILE A 227 21.10 -3.01 3.89
CA ILE A 227 20.39 -2.18 4.89
C ILE A 227 21.31 -2.05 6.11
N VAL A 228 22.12 -0.99 6.15
CA VAL A 228 23.13 -0.78 7.18
C VAL A 228 22.58 -0.15 8.45
N GLY A 229 21.38 0.38 8.43
CA GLY A 229 20.72 0.89 9.63
C GLY A 229 19.25 1.22 9.42
N VAL A 230 18.45 1.02 10.47
CA VAL A 230 17.05 1.45 10.52
C VAL A 230 16.81 2.21 11.80
N MET A 231 16.34 3.46 11.67
CA MET A 231 16.02 4.33 12.79
C MET A 231 14.53 4.66 12.77
N LYS A 232 13.91 4.65 13.95
CA LYS A 232 12.53 5.08 14.16
C LYS A 232 12.45 6.01 15.35
N ALA A 233 11.87 7.18 15.16
CA ALA A 233 11.77 8.25 16.16
C ALA A 233 13.13 8.57 16.83
N GLY A 234 14.22 8.57 16.05
CA GLY A 234 15.57 8.80 16.53
C GLY A 234 16.25 7.61 17.22
N ILE A 235 15.56 6.48 17.39
CA ILE A 235 16.10 5.27 18.02
C ILE A 235 16.53 4.27 16.94
N MET A 236 17.79 3.83 17.01
CA MET A 236 18.34 2.82 16.11
C MET A 236 17.78 1.44 16.48
N HIS A 237 17.07 0.79 15.55
CA HIS A 237 16.49 -0.54 15.71
C HIS A 237 17.39 -1.66 15.18
N CYS A 238 18.15 -1.41 14.13
CA CYS A 238 19.17 -2.34 13.63
C CYS A 238 20.31 -1.59 12.95
N GLY A 239 21.45 -2.26 12.75
CA GLY A 239 22.62 -1.75 12.02
C GLY A 239 23.82 -1.42 12.89
N LEU A 240 24.88 -0.90 12.25
CA LEU A 240 26.21 -0.69 12.82
C LEU A 240 26.26 0.25 14.04
N MET A 241 25.25 1.10 14.22
CA MET A 241 25.21 2.04 15.35
C MET A 241 24.65 1.43 16.65
N GLN A 242 24.22 0.17 16.66
CA GLN A 242 23.83 -0.53 17.90
C GLN A 242 25.02 -0.73 18.85
N SER A 243 26.25 -0.61 18.37
CA SER A 243 27.47 -0.72 19.18
C SER A 243 27.96 0.61 19.75
N ASN A 244 27.22 1.71 19.62
CA ASN A 244 27.58 3.00 20.20
C ASN A 244 27.36 2.97 21.72
N PRO A 245 28.42 3.03 22.56
CA PRO A 245 28.30 2.93 24.02
C PRO A 245 27.53 4.08 24.67
N TYR A 246 27.28 5.19 23.96
CA TYR A 246 26.50 6.31 24.45
C TYR A 246 24.98 6.10 24.37
N VAL A 247 24.48 5.16 23.52
CA VAL A 247 23.05 4.82 23.43
C VAL A 247 22.65 3.79 24.50
N ALA A 248 23.62 3.00 25.00
CA ALA A 248 23.36 1.96 26.01
C ALA A 248 23.09 2.52 27.43
N GLN A 249 23.40 3.79 27.71
CA GLN A 249 23.26 4.36 29.05
C GLN A 249 21.89 4.95 29.37
N GLU A 250 21.08 5.33 28.37
CA GLU A 250 19.73 5.88 28.61
C GLU A 250 18.68 4.81 28.96
N ASN A 251 18.89 3.55 28.57
CA ASN A 251 17.95 2.45 28.87
C ASN A 251 18.08 1.89 30.30
N THR A 252 19.03 2.38 31.11
CA THR A 252 19.26 1.89 32.50
C THR A 252 18.65 2.80 33.55
N ILE A 253 18.11 3.97 33.21
CA ILE A 253 17.60 4.96 34.16
C ILE A 253 16.07 4.87 34.38
N ASN A 254 15.35 4.12 33.54
CA ASN A 254 13.89 3.94 33.65
C ASN A 254 13.49 2.47 33.86
N LYS A 255 14.02 1.82 34.88
CA LYS A 255 13.44 0.60 35.48
C LYS A 255 13.02 0.85 36.90
#